data_9b65a11bef76833b88d8965bfc02c23e
#
_entry.id   9b65a11bef76833b88d8965bfc02c23e
#
_cell.length_a   1.000
_cell.length_b   1.000
_cell.length_c   1.000
_cell.angle_alpha   90.00
_cell.angle_beta   90.00
_cell.angle_gamma   90.00
#
_symmetry.space_group_name_H-M   'P 1'
#
loop_
_entity.id
_entity.type
_entity.pdbx_description
1 polymer ?
#
loop_
_entity_poly.entity_id
_entity_poly.type
_entity_poly.pdbx_seq_one_letter_code
_entity_poly.pdbx_strand_id
1 'polypeptide(L)'
;MVLNTNTPLEVYELKGRKVWVKRDDLMGDGETLPPWGKIEAIYNLVDKYVDRSKPLTHLVVNGSWSGWALAAICEELGIEFIYSYPDNKVISQVLIEKVKQLYPKTIFNPIQNNIQDIMYAQLKNSSVGKWQLLPYAFNHKFYIDYMEKKMEMVLEEKSDFKHLVVSSGEGVTSAGLIKKFVGQRNNFWEKPDRHAWSTCVSSYRTVKGTYVQHNVYDPTNVHIEKSSHEFNDRLDSFEAPFPCNQFWDIKQWKWLSDNIEKLDGDILFWNIGGRWVFS
;
A
#
# COMPACT_ATOMS: atom_id res chain seq x y z
N MET A 1 12.94 -5.64 15.39
CA MET A 1 11.61 -5.08 14.97
C MET A 1 10.51 -6.10 15.26
N VAL A 2 9.42 -5.70 15.92
CA VAL A 2 8.27 -6.59 16.20
C VAL A 2 7.12 -6.16 15.30
N LEU A 3 6.72 -7.03 14.36
CA LEU A 3 5.58 -6.81 13.47
C LEU A 3 4.39 -7.63 13.95
N ASN A 4 3.21 -7.03 13.96
CA ASN A 4 1.96 -7.77 14.08
C ASN A 4 1.58 -8.32 12.69
N THR A 5 2.11 -9.49 12.35
CA THR A 5 1.88 -10.11 11.04
C THR A 5 0.50 -10.77 10.92
N ASN A 6 -0.08 -11.13 12.07
CA ASN A 6 -1.42 -11.72 12.15
C ASN A 6 -2.48 -10.65 12.49
N THR A 7 -2.63 -9.66 11.61
CA THR A 7 -3.64 -8.61 11.76
C THR A 7 -5.05 -9.20 11.68
N PRO A 8 -6.01 -8.74 12.52
CA PRO A 8 -7.32 -9.35 12.61
C PRO A 8 -8.21 -9.10 11.37
N LEU A 9 -9.16 -10.01 11.17
CA LEU A 9 -10.30 -9.83 10.29
C LEU A 9 -11.52 -9.47 11.16
N GLU A 10 -11.95 -8.22 11.13
CA GLU A 10 -13.01 -7.68 11.98
C GLU A 10 -14.29 -7.44 11.19
N VAL A 11 -15.45 -7.46 11.86
CA VAL A 11 -16.75 -7.20 11.23
C VAL A 11 -17.30 -5.87 11.69
N TYR A 12 -17.67 -5.05 10.72
CA TYR A 12 -18.33 -3.76 10.95
C TYR A 12 -19.67 -3.70 10.22
N GLU A 13 -20.54 -2.85 10.70
CA GLU A 13 -21.82 -2.58 10.04
C GLU A 13 -21.72 -1.30 9.20
N LEU A 14 -22.18 -1.36 7.96
CA LEU A 14 -22.30 -0.22 7.06
C LEU A 14 -23.66 -0.24 6.37
N LYS A 15 -24.52 0.73 6.70
CA LYS A 15 -25.90 0.83 6.19
C LYS A 15 -26.69 -0.49 6.34
N GLY A 16 -26.62 -1.12 7.52
CA GLY A 16 -27.34 -2.36 7.82
C GLY A 16 -26.73 -3.63 7.20
N ARG A 17 -25.54 -3.54 6.57
CA ARG A 17 -24.85 -4.70 6.02
C ARG A 17 -23.53 -4.94 6.74
N LYS A 18 -23.17 -6.21 6.89
CA LYS A 18 -21.86 -6.62 7.43
C LYS A 18 -20.78 -6.43 6.38
N VAL A 19 -19.68 -5.79 6.78
CA VAL A 19 -18.44 -5.65 6.02
C VAL A 19 -17.31 -6.24 6.83
N TRP A 20 -16.59 -7.17 6.26
CA TRP A 20 -15.39 -7.74 6.85
C TRP A 20 -14.20 -6.83 6.53
N VAL A 21 -13.45 -6.42 7.53
CA VAL A 21 -12.34 -5.50 7.38
C VAL A 21 -11.04 -6.18 7.80
N LYS A 22 -10.12 -6.35 6.85
CA LYS A 22 -8.76 -6.77 7.15
C LYS A 22 -7.99 -5.57 7.69
N ARG A 23 -7.60 -5.63 8.96
CA ARG A 23 -7.01 -4.53 9.73
C ARG A 23 -5.48 -4.51 9.60
N ASP A 24 -4.96 -4.42 8.37
CA ASP A 24 -3.52 -4.34 8.12
C ASP A 24 -2.88 -3.03 8.62
N ASP A 25 -3.69 -2.02 8.92
CA ASP A 25 -3.28 -0.83 9.64
C ASP A 25 -2.71 -1.11 11.05
N LEU A 26 -3.01 -2.26 11.63
CA LEU A 26 -2.50 -2.70 12.93
C LEU A 26 -1.16 -3.44 12.85
N MET A 27 -0.50 -3.49 11.68
CA MET A 27 0.80 -4.14 11.52
C MET A 27 1.91 -3.41 12.25
N GLY A 28 1.93 -2.09 12.21
CA GLY A 28 2.83 -1.23 12.98
C GLY A 28 2.12 -0.58 14.16
N ASP A 29 2.90 -0.18 15.17
CA ASP A 29 2.41 0.37 16.44
C ASP A 29 2.01 1.87 16.37
N GLY A 30 2.35 2.58 15.27
CA GLY A 30 2.18 4.02 15.14
C GLY A 30 3.21 4.86 15.89
N GLU A 31 4.07 4.24 16.70
CA GLU A 31 5.11 4.89 17.50
C GLU A 31 6.50 4.66 16.92
N THR A 32 6.95 3.43 16.85
CA THR A 32 8.23 3.04 16.23
C THR A 32 8.07 2.65 14.77
N LEU A 33 6.95 2.05 14.43
CA LEU A 33 6.61 1.64 13.06
C LEU A 33 5.33 2.35 12.59
N PRO A 34 5.22 2.72 11.31
CA PRO A 34 3.98 3.31 10.81
C PRO A 34 2.82 2.32 10.94
N PRO A 35 1.59 2.77 11.22
CA PRO A 35 0.41 1.91 11.22
C PRO A 35 0.02 1.55 9.78
N TRP A 36 0.75 0.58 9.17
CA TRP A 36 0.73 0.38 7.73
C TRP A 36 0.92 -1.09 7.31
N GLY A 37 0.00 -1.62 6.55
CA GLY A 37 -0.05 -3.01 6.11
C GLY A 37 0.98 -3.43 5.07
N LYS A 38 1.86 -2.53 4.64
CA LYS A 38 2.89 -2.85 3.63
C LYS A 38 4.25 -3.20 4.24
N ILE A 39 4.44 -3.02 5.53
CA ILE A 39 5.76 -3.13 6.18
C ILE A 39 6.36 -4.51 5.95
N GLU A 40 5.60 -5.56 6.17
CA GLU A 40 6.10 -6.94 6.05
C GLU A 40 6.42 -7.31 4.61
N ALA A 41 5.61 -6.87 3.64
CA ALA A 41 5.89 -7.05 2.22
C ALA A 41 7.18 -6.33 1.79
N ILE A 42 7.42 -5.12 2.33
CA ILE A 42 8.64 -4.36 2.10
C ILE A 42 9.82 -5.05 2.78
N TYR A 43 9.67 -5.53 4.01
CA TYR A 43 10.70 -6.29 4.72
C TYR A 43 11.14 -7.50 3.89
N ASN A 44 10.19 -8.32 3.41
CA ASN A 44 10.49 -9.48 2.57
C ASN A 44 11.17 -9.09 1.24
N LEU A 45 10.77 -7.96 0.65
CA LEU A 45 11.41 -7.45 -0.56
C LEU A 45 12.86 -7.06 -0.27
N VAL A 46 13.10 -6.29 0.80
CA VAL A 46 14.45 -5.83 1.16
C VAL A 46 15.34 -7.01 1.52
N ASP A 47 14.86 -7.93 2.36
CA ASP A 47 15.60 -9.10 2.80
C ASP A 47 16.06 -10.02 1.65
N LYS A 48 15.21 -10.19 0.64
CA LYS A 48 15.47 -11.10 -0.48
C LYS A 48 16.17 -10.45 -1.68
N TYR A 49 16.01 -9.13 -1.87
CA TYR A 49 16.42 -8.45 -3.09
C TYR A 49 17.68 -7.59 -2.90
N VAL A 50 17.90 -7.08 -1.67
CA VAL A 50 18.94 -6.08 -1.40
C VAL A 50 20.24 -6.74 -0.95
N ASP A 51 21.36 -6.31 -1.55
CA ASP A 51 22.72 -6.62 -1.07
C ASP A 51 23.01 -5.76 0.17
N ARG A 52 23.05 -6.39 1.35
CA ARG A 52 23.24 -5.69 2.64
C ARG A 52 24.57 -4.97 2.78
N SER A 53 25.55 -5.23 1.89
CA SER A 53 26.86 -4.57 1.89
C SER A 53 26.82 -3.16 1.25
N LYS A 54 25.71 -2.77 0.62
CA LYS A 54 25.56 -1.50 -0.09
C LYS A 54 24.44 -0.67 0.48
N PRO A 55 24.59 0.67 0.53
CA PRO A 55 23.48 1.55 0.93
C PRO A 55 22.25 1.36 0.05
N LEU A 56 21.08 1.43 0.67
CA LEU A 56 19.79 1.35 0.01
C LEU A 56 19.14 2.73 -0.08
N THR A 57 18.58 3.06 -1.23
CA THR A 57 17.76 4.27 -1.37
C THR A 57 16.37 3.96 -1.92
N HIS A 58 15.42 4.84 -1.59
CA HIS A 58 14.05 4.80 -2.08
C HIS A 58 13.51 6.22 -2.25
N LEU A 59 12.76 6.45 -3.33
CA LEU A 59 12.04 7.70 -3.51
C LEU A 59 10.77 7.70 -2.64
N VAL A 60 10.81 8.47 -1.57
CA VAL A 60 9.66 8.65 -0.68
C VAL A 60 8.78 9.76 -1.21
N VAL A 61 7.62 9.40 -1.73
CA VAL A 61 6.64 10.37 -2.20
C VAL A 61 5.90 11.03 -1.04
N ASN A 62 5.37 12.23 -1.27
CA ASN A 62 4.68 13.01 -0.26
C ASN A 62 3.51 12.24 0.39
N GLY A 63 3.45 12.26 1.72
CA GLY A 63 2.43 11.55 2.50
C GLY A 63 2.62 10.02 2.59
N SER A 64 3.67 9.46 2.01
CA SER A 64 3.96 8.03 2.11
C SER A 64 4.71 7.68 3.40
N TRP A 65 4.28 6.62 4.07
CA TRP A 65 4.99 6.05 5.21
C TRP A 65 6.18 5.15 4.82
N SER A 66 6.46 5.01 3.52
CA SER A 66 7.51 4.12 3.02
C SER A 66 8.90 4.47 3.56
N GLY A 67 9.21 5.76 3.71
CA GLY A 67 10.49 6.20 4.27
C GLY A 67 10.66 5.83 5.73
N TRP A 68 9.59 5.96 6.53
CA TRP A 68 9.61 5.54 7.92
C TRP A 68 9.75 4.02 8.05
N ALA A 69 8.95 3.26 7.31
CA ALA A 69 9.03 1.80 7.31
C ALA A 69 10.43 1.31 6.87
N LEU A 70 10.99 1.89 5.82
CA LEU A 70 12.33 1.52 5.33
C LEU A 70 13.44 1.88 6.30
N ALA A 71 13.36 3.03 7.00
CA ALA A 71 14.33 3.37 8.02
C ALA A 71 14.38 2.32 9.14
N ALA A 72 13.20 1.87 9.61
CA ALA A 72 13.09 0.81 10.61
C ALA A 72 13.64 -0.54 10.10
N ILE A 73 13.25 -0.93 8.90
CA ILE A 73 13.67 -2.19 8.27
C ILE A 73 15.18 -2.21 8.05
N CYS A 74 15.74 -1.12 7.53
CA CYS A 74 17.18 -1.04 7.25
C CYS A 74 18.00 -1.03 8.53
N GLU A 75 17.54 -0.38 9.60
CA GLU A 75 18.20 -0.46 10.90
C GLU A 75 18.22 -1.87 11.47
N GLU A 76 17.08 -2.58 11.40
CA GLU A 76 16.99 -3.99 11.82
C GLU A 76 17.93 -4.90 11.03
N LEU A 77 18.02 -4.70 9.72
CA LEU A 77 18.85 -5.52 8.83
C LEU A 77 20.32 -5.08 8.75
N GLY A 78 20.68 -3.99 9.41
CA GLY A 78 22.04 -3.43 9.38
C GLY A 78 22.42 -2.81 8.03
N ILE A 79 21.44 -2.30 7.28
CA ILE A 79 21.63 -1.67 5.97
C ILE A 79 21.67 -0.14 6.15
N GLU A 80 22.61 0.54 5.53
CA GLU A 80 22.61 1.99 5.46
C GLU A 80 21.46 2.48 4.59
N PHE A 81 20.57 3.33 5.13
CA PHE A 81 19.40 3.82 4.41
C PHE A 81 19.51 5.29 4.03
N ILE A 82 19.27 5.58 2.75
CA ILE A 82 19.22 6.92 2.17
C ILE A 82 17.76 7.25 1.85
N TYR A 83 17.18 8.10 2.68
CA TYR A 83 15.81 8.60 2.54
C TYR A 83 15.79 9.72 1.49
N SER A 84 15.43 9.40 0.26
CA SER A 84 15.35 10.39 -0.84
C SER A 84 13.92 10.92 -0.97
N TYR A 85 13.77 12.25 -0.96
CA TYR A 85 12.46 12.91 -0.86
C TYR A 85 12.42 14.25 -1.62
N PRO A 86 11.22 14.73 -2.05
CA PRO A 86 11.08 16.06 -2.67
C PRO A 86 11.29 17.17 -1.63
N ASP A 87 12.16 18.14 -1.95
CA ASP A 87 12.70 19.16 -1.03
C ASP A 87 11.67 20.22 -0.55
N ASN A 88 10.44 20.23 -1.05
CA ASN A 88 9.57 21.40 -0.92
C ASN A 88 8.15 21.14 -0.41
N LYS A 89 7.93 20.09 0.40
CA LYS A 89 6.56 19.77 0.89
C LYS A 89 6.48 19.56 2.41
N VAL A 90 5.57 20.32 3.03
CA VAL A 90 5.34 20.35 4.49
C VAL A 90 5.06 18.96 5.10
N ILE A 91 4.27 18.12 4.42
CA ILE A 91 3.94 16.76 4.93
C ILE A 91 5.18 15.88 5.01
N SER A 92 6.13 16.05 4.09
CA SER A 92 7.41 15.32 4.12
C SER A 92 8.26 15.69 5.34
N GLN A 93 8.23 16.97 5.77
CA GLN A 93 9.05 17.44 6.89
C GLN A 93 8.67 16.79 8.20
N VAL A 94 7.38 16.65 8.49
CA VAL A 94 6.91 15.99 9.73
C VAL A 94 7.40 14.54 9.82
N LEU A 95 7.31 13.80 8.71
CA LEU A 95 7.82 12.42 8.66
C LEU A 95 9.35 12.36 8.75
N ILE A 96 10.05 13.29 8.11
CA ILE A 96 11.51 13.39 8.18
C ILE A 96 11.97 13.61 9.62
N GLU A 97 11.33 14.54 10.35
CA GLU A 97 11.69 14.80 11.75
C GLU A 97 11.42 13.57 12.63
N LYS A 98 10.30 12.88 12.42
CA LYS A 98 10.02 11.62 13.13
C LYS A 98 11.08 10.56 12.83
N VAL A 99 11.45 10.37 11.56
CA VAL A 99 12.47 9.40 11.16
C VAL A 99 13.85 9.79 11.73
N LYS A 100 14.24 11.06 11.71
CA LYS A 100 15.47 11.54 12.33
C LYS A 100 15.54 11.21 13.83
N GLN A 101 14.42 11.40 14.51
CA GLN A 101 14.33 11.15 15.94
C GLN A 101 14.42 9.67 16.28
N LEU A 102 13.73 8.80 15.51
CA LEU A 102 13.66 7.36 15.76
C LEU A 102 14.87 6.60 15.19
N TYR A 103 15.35 7.02 14.02
CA TYR A 103 16.37 6.33 13.23
C TYR A 103 17.49 7.28 12.81
N PRO A 104 18.33 7.75 13.76
CA PRO A 104 19.31 8.83 13.55
C PRO A 104 20.42 8.47 12.56
N LYS A 105 20.61 7.20 12.23
CA LYS A 105 21.58 6.76 11.21
C LYS A 105 21.09 6.94 9.77
N THR A 106 19.81 7.29 9.58
CA THR A 106 19.24 7.51 8.25
C THR A 106 19.86 8.74 7.60
N ILE A 107 20.32 8.61 6.37
CA ILE A 107 20.86 9.71 5.55
C ILE A 107 19.71 10.34 4.77
N PHE A 108 19.57 11.67 4.83
CA PHE A 108 18.51 12.40 4.15
C PHE A 108 19.02 13.04 2.87
N ASN A 109 18.38 12.73 1.74
CA ASN A 109 18.75 13.17 0.40
C ASN A 109 17.59 13.95 -0.25
N PRO A 110 17.55 15.29 -0.13
CA PRO A 110 16.52 16.10 -0.79
C PRO A 110 16.71 16.12 -2.30
N ILE A 111 15.63 16.00 -3.06
CA ILE A 111 15.63 16.06 -4.51
C ILE A 111 14.82 17.28 -4.97
N GLN A 112 15.46 18.17 -5.70
CA GLN A 112 14.83 19.39 -6.23
C GLN A 112 14.00 19.08 -7.47
N ASN A 113 12.83 18.52 -7.29
CA ASN A 113 11.81 18.35 -8.32
C ASN A 113 10.47 17.98 -7.69
N ASN A 114 9.38 18.14 -8.42
CA ASN A 114 8.01 17.81 -8.00
C ASN A 114 7.38 16.68 -8.81
N ILE A 115 7.98 16.30 -9.91
CA ILE A 115 7.46 15.28 -10.84
C ILE A 115 8.11 13.95 -10.46
N GLN A 116 7.32 13.00 -10.01
CA GLN A 116 7.78 11.73 -9.46
C GLN A 116 8.67 10.94 -10.46
N ASP A 117 8.27 10.87 -11.72
CA ASP A 117 9.04 10.15 -12.75
C ASP A 117 10.42 10.79 -12.99
N ILE A 118 10.49 12.13 -12.96
CA ILE A 118 11.75 12.85 -13.10
C ILE A 118 12.63 12.62 -11.87
N MET A 119 12.06 12.72 -10.67
CA MET A 119 12.80 12.45 -9.43
C MET A 119 13.34 11.02 -9.40
N TYR A 120 12.52 10.04 -9.79
CA TYR A 120 12.96 8.65 -9.83
C TYR A 120 14.07 8.43 -10.88
N ALA A 121 13.97 9.04 -12.06
CA ALA A 121 15.00 8.99 -13.07
C ALA A 121 16.31 9.65 -12.60
N GLN A 122 16.23 10.81 -11.95
CA GLN A 122 17.40 11.48 -11.34
C GLN A 122 18.06 10.60 -10.27
N LEU A 123 17.25 10.01 -9.39
CA LEU A 123 17.74 9.12 -8.34
C LEU A 123 18.38 7.86 -8.92
N LYS A 124 17.79 7.28 -9.95
CA LYS A 124 18.33 6.12 -10.67
C LYS A 124 19.70 6.44 -11.27
N ASN A 125 19.84 7.60 -11.93
CA ASN A 125 21.12 8.02 -12.52
C ASN A 125 22.18 8.29 -11.46
N SER A 126 21.85 8.96 -10.36
CA SER A 126 22.78 9.29 -9.28
C SER A 126 23.17 8.09 -8.41
N SER A 127 22.36 7.03 -8.39
CA SER A 127 22.61 5.81 -7.62
C SER A 127 23.59 4.85 -8.29
N VAL A 128 23.85 4.99 -9.59
CA VAL A 128 24.70 4.06 -10.34
C VAL A 128 26.08 3.92 -9.69
N GLY A 129 26.44 2.69 -9.31
CA GLY A 129 27.71 2.35 -8.67
C GLY A 129 27.86 2.80 -7.22
N LYS A 130 26.87 3.48 -6.64
CA LYS A 130 26.90 4.01 -5.28
C LYS A 130 25.92 3.35 -4.34
N TRP A 131 24.65 3.32 -4.74
CA TRP A 131 23.53 2.87 -3.92
C TRP A 131 22.68 1.86 -4.69
N GLN A 132 21.93 1.07 -3.93
CA GLN A 132 20.86 0.26 -4.50
C GLN A 132 19.55 1.06 -4.46
N LEU A 133 18.83 1.10 -5.57
CA LEU A 133 17.53 1.77 -5.67
C LEU A 133 16.42 0.70 -5.68
N LEU A 134 15.49 0.81 -4.71
CA LEU A 134 14.29 -0.02 -4.75
C LEU A 134 13.42 0.31 -5.97
N PRO A 135 12.74 -0.69 -6.54
CA PRO A 135 11.76 -0.46 -7.59
C PRO A 135 10.72 0.58 -7.17
N TYR A 136 10.35 1.45 -8.12
CA TYR A 136 9.32 2.46 -7.90
C TYR A 136 8.03 1.81 -7.39
N ALA A 137 7.43 2.42 -6.36
CA ALA A 137 6.24 1.91 -5.67
C ALA A 137 6.35 0.45 -5.20
N PHE A 138 7.57 -0.08 -5.01
CA PHE A 138 7.84 -1.49 -4.68
C PHE A 138 7.35 -2.48 -5.75
N ASN A 139 7.27 -2.04 -7.02
CA ASN A 139 6.79 -2.87 -8.12
C ASN A 139 7.79 -4.00 -8.44
N HIS A 140 7.73 -5.05 -7.66
CA HIS A 140 8.62 -6.21 -7.74
C HIS A 140 7.86 -7.50 -7.42
N LYS A 141 8.28 -8.59 -8.08
CA LYS A 141 7.64 -9.91 -7.90
C LYS A 141 7.55 -10.34 -6.42
N PHE A 142 8.61 -10.18 -5.64
CA PHE A 142 8.62 -10.61 -4.22
C PHE A 142 7.58 -9.87 -3.38
N TYR A 143 7.34 -8.60 -3.67
CA TYR A 143 6.30 -7.84 -3.00
C TYR A 143 4.89 -8.32 -3.38
N ILE A 144 4.66 -8.54 -4.67
CA ILE A 144 3.37 -9.03 -5.20
C ILE A 144 3.05 -10.41 -4.65
N ASP A 145 4.00 -11.35 -4.74
CA ASP A 145 3.84 -12.73 -4.23
C ASP A 145 3.51 -12.73 -2.72
N TYR A 146 4.10 -11.78 -1.96
CA TYR A 146 3.79 -11.66 -0.55
C TYR A 146 2.35 -11.20 -0.32
N MET A 147 1.87 -10.22 -1.08
CA MET A 147 0.47 -9.76 -0.98
C MET A 147 -0.53 -10.83 -1.44
N GLU A 148 -0.15 -11.66 -2.44
CA GLU A 148 -0.93 -12.86 -2.82
C GLU A 148 -1.07 -13.81 -1.63
N LYS A 149 0.04 -14.12 -0.94
CA LYS A 149 0.04 -14.98 0.24
C LYS A 149 -0.82 -14.41 1.38
N LYS A 150 -0.78 -13.12 1.62
CA LYS A 150 -1.67 -12.49 2.62
C LYS A 150 -3.14 -12.67 2.30
N MET A 151 -3.53 -12.51 1.04
CA MET A 151 -4.91 -12.77 0.60
C MET A 151 -5.26 -14.26 0.75
N GLU A 152 -4.33 -15.16 0.46
CA GLU A 152 -4.53 -16.60 0.67
C GLU A 152 -4.89 -16.92 2.13
N MET A 153 -4.12 -16.38 3.08
CA MET A 153 -4.40 -16.57 4.52
C MET A 153 -5.80 -16.09 4.91
N VAL A 154 -6.24 -14.95 4.37
CA VAL A 154 -7.60 -14.44 4.63
C VAL A 154 -8.66 -15.36 4.02
N LEU A 155 -8.42 -15.90 2.83
CA LEU A 155 -9.36 -16.82 2.17
C LEU A 155 -9.38 -18.23 2.82
N GLU A 156 -8.31 -18.63 3.51
CA GLU A 156 -8.29 -19.84 4.35
C GLU A 156 -9.13 -19.65 5.62
N GLU A 157 -9.12 -18.44 6.21
CA GLU A 157 -9.95 -18.09 7.36
C GLU A 157 -11.45 -17.99 6.98
N LYS A 158 -11.74 -17.35 5.84
CA LYS A 158 -13.09 -17.17 5.30
C LYS A 158 -13.04 -17.10 3.76
N SER A 159 -13.60 -18.09 3.10
CA SER A 159 -13.52 -18.27 1.64
C SER A 159 -14.68 -17.74 0.83
N ASP A 160 -15.81 -17.40 1.44
CA ASP A 160 -17.08 -17.06 0.78
C ASP A 160 -17.30 -15.58 0.46
N PHE A 161 -16.19 -14.79 0.48
CA PHE A 161 -16.24 -13.41 0.01
C PHE A 161 -16.59 -13.33 -1.48
N LYS A 162 -17.56 -12.49 -1.80
CA LYS A 162 -17.94 -12.17 -3.18
C LYS A 162 -17.23 -10.90 -3.69
N HIS A 163 -16.98 -9.95 -2.82
CA HIS A 163 -16.38 -8.67 -3.18
C HIS A 163 -15.13 -8.37 -2.36
N LEU A 164 -14.05 -7.98 -3.03
CA LEU A 164 -12.89 -7.33 -2.44
C LEU A 164 -12.94 -5.83 -2.76
N VAL A 165 -12.75 -5.00 -1.75
CA VAL A 165 -12.73 -3.54 -1.87
C VAL A 165 -11.39 -3.04 -1.32
N VAL A 166 -10.58 -2.40 -2.17
CA VAL A 166 -9.20 -1.99 -1.84
C VAL A 166 -8.81 -0.67 -2.51
N SER A 167 -8.08 0.18 -1.80
CA SER A 167 -7.53 1.42 -2.36
C SER A 167 -6.28 1.16 -3.23
N SER A 168 -6.09 1.96 -4.27
CA SER A 168 -4.94 1.86 -5.17
C SER A 168 -4.31 3.21 -5.45
N GLY A 169 -3.05 3.38 -5.03
CA GLY A 169 -2.15 4.41 -5.55
C GLY A 169 -1.60 3.96 -6.92
N GLU A 170 -0.44 3.35 -6.93
CA GLU A 170 0.18 2.79 -8.15
C GLU A 170 -0.33 1.38 -8.53
N GLY A 171 -1.22 0.80 -7.73
CA GLY A 171 -1.82 -0.50 -8.01
C GLY A 171 -1.01 -1.73 -7.58
N VAL A 172 0.21 -1.58 -7.07
CA VAL A 172 1.10 -2.72 -6.80
C VAL A 172 0.57 -3.61 -5.66
N THR A 173 0.16 -3.00 -4.54
CA THR A 173 -0.40 -3.74 -3.39
C THR A 173 -1.71 -4.44 -3.77
N SER A 174 -2.61 -3.69 -4.38
CA SER A 174 -3.90 -4.22 -4.82
C SER A 174 -3.75 -5.29 -5.91
N ALA A 175 -2.74 -5.19 -6.78
CA ALA A 175 -2.48 -6.24 -7.78
C ALA A 175 -2.23 -7.60 -7.13
N GLY A 176 -1.38 -7.69 -6.10
CA GLY A 176 -1.14 -8.94 -5.39
C GLY A 176 -2.41 -9.50 -4.72
N LEU A 177 -3.15 -8.64 -4.02
CA LEU A 177 -4.40 -9.02 -3.36
C LEU A 177 -5.45 -9.51 -4.36
N ILE A 178 -5.69 -8.74 -5.43
CA ILE A 178 -6.69 -9.03 -6.45
C ILE A 178 -6.36 -10.33 -7.19
N LYS A 179 -5.09 -10.53 -7.54
CA LYS A 179 -4.63 -11.70 -8.28
C LYS A 179 -5.00 -13.01 -7.58
N LYS A 180 -4.82 -13.08 -6.26
CA LYS A 180 -5.24 -14.23 -5.48
C LYS A 180 -6.76 -14.28 -5.28
N PHE A 181 -7.40 -13.14 -5.08
CA PHE A 181 -8.83 -13.05 -4.79
C PHE A 181 -9.70 -13.51 -5.97
N VAL A 182 -9.47 -12.98 -7.18
CA VAL A 182 -10.27 -13.33 -8.38
C VAL A 182 -9.75 -14.57 -9.10
N GLY A 183 -8.56 -15.10 -8.72
CA GLY A 183 -7.89 -16.21 -9.38
C GLY A 183 -7.10 -15.79 -10.63
N GLN A 184 -6.21 -16.67 -11.09
CA GLN A 184 -5.42 -16.43 -12.29
C GLN A 184 -6.24 -16.68 -13.56
N ARG A 185 -6.01 -15.86 -14.59
CA ARG A 185 -6.71 -15.89 -15.89
C ARG A 185 -6.66 -17.25 -16.62
N ASN A 186 -5.75 -18.15 -16.21
CA ASN A 186 -5.48 -19.40 -16.93
C ASN A 186 -6.46 -20.55 -16.63
N ASN A 187 -7.32 -20.41 -15.61
CA ASN A 187 -8.32 -21.45 -15.27
C ASN A 187 -9.73 -20.95 -15.56
N PHE A 188 -10.13 -21.00 -16.82
CA PHE A 188 -11.43 -20.52 -17.32
C PHE A 188 -12.65 -21.23 -16.69
N TRP A 189 -12.47 -22.43 -16.13
CA TRP A 189 -13.56 -23.31 -15.70
C TRP A 189 -13.89 -23.27 -14.21
N GLU A 190 -13.05 -22.62 -13.39
CA GLU A 190 -13.19 -22.63 -11.92
C GLU A 190 -13.10 -21.22 -11.30
N LYS A 191 -13.43 -20.16 -12.05
CA LYS A 191 -13.41 -18.82 -11.46
C LYS A 191 -14.55 -18.71 -10.45
N PRO A 192 -14.23 -18.42 -9.18
CA PRO A 192 -15.27 -18.02 -8.24
C PRO A 192 -15.97 -16.76 -8.77
N ASP A 193 -17.28 -16.63 -8.54
CA ASP A 193 -18.03 -15.40 -8.80
C ASP A 193 -17.61 -14.31 -7.83
N ARG A 194 -16.38 -13.81 -8.02
CA ARG A 194 -15.70 -12.82 -7.16
C ARG A 194 -15.38 -11.58 -7.97
N HIS A 195 -15.64 -10.42 -7.36
CA HIS A 195 -15.40 -9.13 -7.96
C HIS A 195 -14.44 -8.30 -7.08
N ALA A 196 -13.41 -7.72 -7.68
CA ALA A 196 -12.51 -6.79 -7.03
C ALA A 196 -12.82 -5.35 -7.45
N TRP A 197 -13.01 -4.47 -6.47
CA TRP A 197 -13.30 -3.04 -6.63
C TRP A 197 -12.12 -2.23 -6.11
N SER A 198 -11.45 -1.56 -7.00
CA SER A 198 -10.26 -0.78 -6.69
C SER A 198 -10.51 0.69 -6.98
N THR A 199 -10.57 1.52 -5.91
CA THR A 199 -10.63 2.97 -6.10
C THR A 199 -9.23 3.50 -6.38
N CYS A 200 -9.04 3.99 -7.58
CA CYS A 200 -7.82 4.63 -8.01
C CYS A 200 -7.77 6.08 -7.48
N VAL A 201 -6.83 6.36 -6.60
CA VAL A 201 -6.61 7.70 -6.03
C VAL A 201 -5.52 8.48 -6.76
N SER A 202 -4.78 7.87 -7.69
CA SER A 202 -3.76 8.51 -8.51
C SER A 202 -4.18 8.56 -9.99
N SER A 203 -3.63 7.70 -10.83
CA SER A 203 -3.91 7.64 -12.25
C SER A 203 -4.53 6.30 -12.63
N TYR A 204 -5.73 6.32 -13.20
CA TYR A 204 -6.38 5.13 -13.77
C TYR A 204 -5.46 4.37 -14.73
N ARG A 205 -4.75 5.11 -15.59
CA ARG A 205 -3.82 4.54 -16.56
C ARG A 205 -2.69 3.78 -15.89
N THR A 206 -2.12 4.33 -14.83
CA THR A 206 -1.05 3.71 -14.04
C THR A 206 -1.51 2.44 -13.37
N VAL A 207 -2.64 2.49 -12.65
CA VAL A 207 -3.20 1.33 -11.95
C VAL A 207 -3.54 0.21 -12.94
N LYS A 208 -4.22 0.55 -14.04
CA LYS A 208 -4.54 -0.41 -15.11
C LYS A 208 -3.27 -1.02 -15.71
N GLY A 209 -2.25 -0.20 -15.96
CA GLY A 209 -0.95 -0.66 -16.47
C GLY A 209 -0.29 -1.67 -15.53
N THR A 210 -0.28 -1.39 -14.24
CA THR A 210 0.24 -2.31 -13.21
C THR A 210 -0.54 -3.63 -13.20
N TYR A 211 -1.87 -3.59 -13.27
CA TYR A 211 -2.69 -4.79 -13.30
C TYR A 211 -2.46 -5.64 -14.55
N VAL A 212 -2.29 -5.01 -15.71
CA VAL A 212 -1.93 -5.70 -16.96
C VAL A 212 -0.54 -6.33 -16.84
N GLN A 213 0.45 -5.59 -16.33
CA GLN A 213 1.81 -6.07 -16.14
C GLN A 213 1.86 -7.34 -15.26
N HIS A 214 1.00 -7.42 -14.24
CA HIS A 214 0.96 -8.54 -13.31
C HIS A 214 -0.11 -9.59 -13.63
N ASN A 215 -0.73 -9.52 -14.82
CA ASN A 215 -1.78 -10.44 -15.30
C ASN A 215 -3.00 -10.52 -14.39
N VAL A 216 -3.40 -9.40 -13.76
CA VAL A 216 -4.55 -9.33 -12.86
C VAL A 216 -5.76 -8.69 -13.50
N TYR A 217 -5.59 -7.91 -14.57
CA TYR A 217 -6.68 -7.17 -15.18
C TYR A 217 -7.60 -8.08 -16.01
N ASP A 218 -8.80 -8.26 -15.50
CA ASP A 218 -9.94 -8.86 -16.20
C ASP A 218 -11.13 -7.90 -16.04
N PRO A 219 -11.61 -7.25 -17.11
CA PRO A 219 -12.67 -6.24 -17.01
C PRO A 219 -14.02 -6.79 -16.56
N THR A 220 -14.20 -8.10 -16.53
CA THR A 220 -15.43 -8.73 -16.03
C THR A 220 -15.48 -8.80 -14.50
N ASN A 221 -14.32 -8.95 -13.85
CA ASN A 221 -14.22 -9.19 -12.41
C ASN A 221 -13.38 -8.13 -11.67
N VAL A 222 -12.62 -7.31 -12.39
CA VAL A 222 -11.75 -6.28 -11.79
C VAL A 222 -12.18 -4.90 -12.24
N HIS A 223 -12.78 -4.17 -11.31
CA HIS A 223 -13.34 -2.84 -11.53
C HIS A 223 -12.39 -1.79 -10.96
N ILE A 224 -11.91 -0.89 -11.82
CA ILE A 224 -11.07 0.24 -11.41
C ILE A 224 -11.93 1.49 -11.45
N GLU A 225 -12.27 2.01 -10.27
CA GLU A 225 -13.08 3.20 -10.10
C GLU A 225 -12.18 4.42 -9.85
N LYS A 226 -12.40 5.52 -10.56
CA LYS A 226 -11.70 6.77 -10.27
C LYS A 226 -12.28 7.38 -8.99
N SER A 227 -11.41 7.74 -8.04
CA SER A 227 -11.82 8.52 -6.89
C SER A 227 -12.42 9.86 -7.32
N SER A 228 -13.49 10.27 -6.68
CA SER A 228 -14.04 11.63 -6.82
C SER A 228 -13.20 12.71 -6.12
N HIS A 229 -12.17 12.29 -5.39
CA HIS A 229 -11.27 13.17 -4.62
C HIS A 229 -9.86 13.09 -5.20
N GLU A 230 -9.16 14.22 -5.23
CA GLU A 230 -7.78 14.29 -5.68
C GLU A 230 -6.84 13.48 -4.76
N PHE A 231 -5.67 13.12 -5.27
CA PHE A 231 -4.69 12.30 -4.53
C PHE A 231 -4.34 12.87 -3.16
N ASN A 232 -4.14 14.20 -3.09
CA ASN A 232 -3.73 14.89 -1.87
C ASN A 232 -4.91 15.39 -1.01
N ASP A 233 -6.15 15.17 -1.42
CA ASP A 233 -7.31 15.56 -0.62
C ASP A 233 -7.38 14.71 0.64
N ARG A 234 -7.52 15.38 1.77
CA ARG A 234 -7.74 14.75 3.07
C ARG A 234 -9.23 14.75 3.38
N LEU A 235 -9.80 13.60 3.64
CA LEU A 235 -11.23 13.47 3.99
C LEU A 235 -11.40 13.36 5.52
N ASP A 236 -11.33 14.49 6.21
CA ASP A 236 -11.53 14.55 7.66
C ASP A 236 -13.02 14.57 8.07
N SER A 237 -13.90 14.96 7.16
CA SER A 237 -15.35 15.05 7.40
C SER A 237 -16.09 13.72 7.25
N PHE A 238 -15.41 12.68 6.78
CA PHE A 238 -15.98 11.34 6.63
C PHE A 238 -15.21 10.36 7.50
N GLU A 239 -15.92 9.58 8.30
CA GLU A 239 -15.30 8.66 9.26
C GLU A 239 -15.60 7.21 8.91
N ALA A 240 -14.59 6.36 9.12
CA ALA A 240 -14.75 4.91 9.19
C ALA A 240 -14.87 4.49 10.68
N PRO A 241 -15.53 3.37 11.00
CA PRO A 241 -15.65 2.89 12.38
C PRO A 241 -14.34 2.29 12.92
N PHE A 242 -13.27 2.36 12.17
CA PHE A 242 -11.91 1.94 12.51
C PHE A 242 -10.90 3.00 12.07
N PRO A 243 -9.68 3.03 12.63
CA PRO A 243 -8.60 3.87 12.13
C PRO A 243 -8.33 3.61 10.65
N CYS A 244 -8.45 4.67 9.84
CA CYS A 244 -8.36 4.59 8.40
C CYS A 244 -7.57 5.78 7.87
N ASN A 245 -6.71 5.56 6.87
CA ASN A 245 -5.91 6.63 6.28
C ASN A 245 -6.79 7.64 5.54
N GLN A 246 -6.72 8.92 5.96
CA GLN A 246 -7.58 10.00 5.45
C GLN A 246 -7.28 10.40 3.98
N PHE A 247 -6.13 10.01 3.45
CA PHE A 247 -5.75 10.32 2.07
C PHE A 247 -6.14 9.22 1.07
N TRP A 248 -6.20 7.95 1.51
CA TRP A 248 -6.36 6.81 0.60
C TRP A 248 -7.50 5.87 0.99
N ASP A 249 -7.35 5.13 2.08
CA ASP A 249 -8.31 4.07 2.43
C ASP A 249 -9.70 4.62 2.76
N ILE A 250 -9.77 5.83 3.33
CA ILE A 250 -11.04 6.51 3.63
C ILE A 250 -11.84 6.81 2.35
N LYS A 251 -11.17 7.11 1.22
CA LYS A 251 -11.84 7.36 -0.07
C LYS A 251 -12.47 6.08 -0.61
N GLN A 252 -11.80 4.96 -0.38
CA GLN A 252 -12.32 3.64 -0.72
C GLN A 252 -13.50 3.24 0.18
N TRP A 253 -13.41 3.54 1.49
CA TRP A 253 -14.51 3.30 2.42
C TRP A 253 -15.73 4.17 2.09
N LYS A 254 -15.52 5.43 1.70
CA LYS A 254 -16.59 6.30 1.20
C LYS A 254 -17.22 5.74 -0.07
N TRP A 255 -16.42 5.32 -1.04
CA TRP A 255 -16.93 4.68 -2.25
C TRP A 255 -17.79 3.44 -1.91
N LEU A 256 -17.31 2.60 -0.99
CA LEU A 256 -18.09 1.45 -0.53
C LEU A 256 -19.41 1.89 0.12
N SER A 257 -19.38 2.91 0.97
CA SER A 257 -20.62 3.46 1.58
C SER A 257 -21.61 3.94 0.53
N ASP A 258 -21.15 4.57 -0.53
CA ASP A 258 -22.02 5.09 -1.60
C ASP A 258 -22.57 4.00 -2.52
N ASN A 259 -21.94 2.81 -2.56
CA ASN A 259 -22.27 1.76 -3.51
C ASN A 259 -22.68 0.43 -2.86
N ILE A 260 -22.66 0.29 -1.56
CA ILE A 260 -22.84 -0.98 -0.85
C ILE A 260 -24.17 -1.67 -1.19
N GLU A 261 -25.22 -0.91 -1.47
CA GLU A 261 -26.55 -1.43 -1.85
C GLU A 261 -26.56 -2.14 -3.22
N LYS A 262 -25.57 -1.85 -4.07
CA LYS A 262 -25.39 -2.48 -5.40
C LYS A 262 -24.58 -3.77 -5.34
N LEU A 263 -23.90 -4.04 -4.22
CA LEU A 263 -23.07 -5.22 -4.04
C LEU A 263 -23.91 -6.29 -3.31
N ASP A 264 -23.92 -7.51 -3.82
CA ASP A 264 -24.54 -8.66 -3.16
C ASP A 264 -23.48 -9.54 -2.48
N GLY A 265 -23.88 -10.40 -1.53
CA GLY A 265 -22.95 -11.32 -0.83
C GLY A 265 -21.99 -10.62 0.14
N ASP A 266 -20.98 -11.35 0.56
CA ASP A 266 -20.02 -10.92 1.57
C ASP A 266 -18.93 -10.02 0.98
N ILE A 267 -18.61 -8.95 1.72
CA ILE A 267 -17.66 -7.90 1.30
C ILE A 267 -16.44 -7.95 2.22
N LEU A 268 -15.27 -8.04 1.61
CA LEU A 268 -13.98 -7.85 2.26
C LEU A 268 -13.44 -6.46 1.92
N PHE A 269 -13.29 -5.60 2.91
CA PHE A 269 -12.55 -4.34 2.80
C PHE A 269 -11.13 -4.52 3.32
N TRP A 270 -10.14 -4.13 2.54
CA TRP A 270 -8.74 -4.21 2.96
C TRP A 270 -8.24 -2.84 3.42
N ASN A 271 -8.13 -2.63 4.73
CA ASN A 271 -7.61 -1.40 5.32
C ASN A 271 -6.07 -1.48 5.43
N ILE A 272 -5.39 -0.76 4.54
CA ILE A 272 -3.92 -0.81 4.43
C ILE A 272 -3.25 0.13 5.43
N GLY A 273 -3.85 1.29 5.67
CA GLY A 273 -3.24 2.34 6.48
C GLY A 273 -4.12 2.84 7.60
N GLY A 274 -3.55 2.99 8.79
CA GLY A 274 -4.19 3.60 9.93
C GLY A 274 -4.37 5.12 9.78
N ARG A 275 -4.94 5.74 10.80
CA ARG A 275 -5.17 7.18 10.81
C ARG A 275 -3.86 7.95 10.77
N TRP A 276 -3.81 9.00 9.96
CA TRP A 276 -2.71 9.94 9.97
C TRP A 276 -2.73 10.75 11.27
N VAL A 277 -1.72 10.57 12.10
CA VAL A 277 -1.65 11.14 13.47
C VAL A 277 -0.82 12.42 13.57
N PHE A 278 -0.30 12.92 12.47
CA PHE A 278 0.50 14.14 12.43
C PHE A 278 -0.37 15.32 12.00
N SER A 279 -0.49 16.30 12.87
CA SER A 279 -1.14 17.61 12.62
C SER A 279 -0.18 18.58 11.94
#